data_79d080a721a8ecdd876adbbf10778931
#
_entry.id   79d080a721a8ecdd876adbbf10778931
#
_cell.length_a   1.000
_cell.length_b   1.000
_cell.length_c   1.000
_cell.angle_alpha   90.00
_cell.angle_beta   90.00
_cell.angle_gamma   90.00
#
_symmetry.space_group_name_H-M   'P 1'
#
loop_
_entity.id
_entity.type
_entity.pdbx_description
1 polymer ?
#
loop_
_entity_poly.entity_id
_entity_poly.type
_entity_poly.pdbx_seq_one_letter_code
_entity_poly.pdbx_strand_id
1 'polypeptide(L)'
;MPPDGLALPTLPVLWHEGECIAIHKPAGWLVHRTGLDAGETRFVVQALRDQIGTPVHPVHRLDKGTSGVLLMALSPAAARQLSAHFERREVHKRYIAMVRGWPADQAHVDHALRPDDAPPQAPAQDAVTDFRLLARCSLDVPVDRYPQTRVALVEALPITGRRHQIRRHLKHLAHPIIGDATHGKGAHNRWWAEHLGVQRLWLHAASLSLPHPQRDGEWLHIASPLSSAALNADWQRLLSEPWQWAQVDARERLLTGLVPAR
;
A
#
# COMPACT_ATOMS: atom_id res chain seq x y z
N MET A 1 -25.50 -1.08 -13.23
CA MET A 1 -25.03 -2.43 -13.57
C MET A 1 -23.82 -2.28 -14.50
N PRO A 2 -22.73 -3.02 -14.34
CA PRO A 2 -21.65 -3.01 -15.32
C PRO A 2 -22.15 -3.56 -16.66
N PRO A 3 -21.69 -3.04 -17.80
CA PRO A 3 -22.24 -3.35 -19.11
C PRO A 3 -22.04 -4.80 -19.60
N ASP A 4 -21.27 -5.64 -18.94
CA ASP A 4 -20.87 -6.95 -19.51
C ASP A 4 -21.10 -8.15 -18.60
N GLY A 5 -22.08 -8.20 -17.73
CA GLY A 5 -22.49 -9.46 -17.06
C GLY A 5 -21.39 -10.30 -16.37
N LEU A 6 -20.13 -9.86 -16.37
CA LEU A 6 -19.01 -10.53 -15.73
C LEU A 6 -19.06 -10.23 -14.23
N ALA A 7 -19.26 -11.26 -13.42
CA ALA A 7 -19.15 -11.17 -11.99
C ALA A 7 -17.78 -10.56 -11.61
N LEU A 8 -17.77 -9.57 -10.72
CA LEU A 8 -16.51 -9.03 -10.19
C LEU A 8 -15.71 -10.15 -9.54
N PRO A 9 -14.38 -10.18 -9.71
CA PRO A 9 -13.56 -11.20 -9.07
C PRO A 9 -13.71 -11.13 -7.55
N THR A 10 -13.77 -12.28 -6.92
CA THR A 10 -13.85 -12.42 -5.46
C THR A 10 -12.64 -11.77 -4.79
N LEU A 11 -12.90 -10.93 -3.79
CA LEU A 11 -11.87 -10.30 -2.98
C LEU A 11 -11.34 -11.30 -1.94
N PRO A 12 -10.04 -11.63 -1.94
CA PRO A 12 -9.48 -12.59 -0.99
C PRO A 12 -9.59 -12.08 0.45
N VAL A 13 -10.20 -12.89 1.32
CA VAL A 13 -10.31 -12.61 2.75
C VAL A 13 -9.01 -13.07 3.42
N LEU A 14 -8.34 -12.15 4.12
CA LEU A 14 -7.11 -12.43 4.87
C LEU A 14 -7.40 -12.81 6.33
N TRP A 15 -8.44 -12.22 6.89
CA TRP A 15 -8.89 -12.47 8.26
C TRP A 15 -10.35 -12.04 8.42
N HIS A 16 -11.11 -12.78 9.21
CA HIS A 16 -12.50 -12.44 9.56
C HIS A 16 -12.83 -13.00 10.94
N GLU A 17 -13.28 -12.13 11.84
CA GLU A 17 -13.75 -12.51 13.16
C GLU A 17 -14.81 -11.51 13.64
N GLY A 18 -15.99 -12.03 14.05
CA GLY A 18 -17.13 -11.21 14.46
C GLY A 18 -17.54 -10.18 13.41
N GLU A 19 -17.60 -8.93 13.81
CA GLU A 19 -17.99 -7.82 12.93
C GLU A 19 -16.81 -7.10 12.24
N CYS A 20 -15.64 -7.76 12.14
CA CYS A 20 -14.45 -7.21 11.52
C CYS A 20 -13.92 -8.15 10.44
N ILE A 21 -13.55 -7.59 9.29
CA ILE A 21 -13.02 -8.33 8.16
C ILE A 21 -11.83 -7.60 7.54
N ALA A 22 -10.79 -8.33 7.18
CA ALA A 22 -9.67 -7.81 6.41
C ALA A 22 -9.54 -8.58 5.10
N ILE A 23 -9.31 -7.85 4.04
CA ILE A 23 -9.16 -8.40 2.69
C ILE A 23 -7.83 -8.00 2.07
N HIS A 24 -7.42 -8.76 1.05
CA HIS A 24 -6.42 -8.28 0.09
C HIS A 24 -7.11 -7.39 -0.94
N LYS A 25 -6.80 -6.09 -0.91
CA LYS A 25 -7.24 -5.16 -1.96
C LYS A 25 -6.33 -5.29 -3.19
N PRO A 26 -6.82 -5.63 -4.37
CA PRO A 26 -6.01 -5.58 -5.58
C PRO A 26 -5.58 -4.14 -5.94
N ALA A 27 -4.47 -3.99 -6.66
CA ALA A 27 -4.12 -2.73 -7.30
C ALA A 27 -5.18 -2.35 -8.35
N GLY A 28 -5.40 -1.05 -8.56
CA GLY A 28 -6.37 -0.54 -9.53
C GLY A 28 -7.82 -0.46 -9.03
N TRP A 29 -8.11 -0.88 -7.79
CA TRP A 29 -9.42 -0.79 -7.19
C TRP A 29 -9.55 0.40 -6.24
N LEU A 30 -10.64 1.15 -6.32
CA LEU A 30 -11.00 2.17 -5.34
C LEU A 30 -11.65 1.52 -4.10
N VAL A 31 -11.45 2.11 -2.92
CA VAL A 31 -12.11 1.61 -1.70
C VAL A 31 -13.62 1.88 -1.77
N HIS A 32 -14.01 3.12 -2.07
CA HIS A 32 -15.40 3.54 -2.22
C HIS A 32 -15.53 4.55 -3.36
N ARG A 33 -16.76 4.75 -3.85
CA ARG A 33 -17.06 5.74 -4.88
C ARG A 33 -16.96 7.15 -4.30
N THR A 34 -16.33 8.06 -5.05
CA THR A 34 -16.37 9.50 -4.80
C THR A 34 -16.95 10.21 -6.04
N GLY A 35 -17.39 11.45 -5.89
CA GLY A 35 -17.95 12.22 -7.02
C GLY A 35 -16.97 12.48 -8.18
N LEU A 36 -15.67 12.22 -7.98
CA LEU A 36 -14.62 12.41 -8.98
C LEU A 36 -14.32 11.15 -9.80
N ASP A 37 -14.95 10.01 -9.50
CA ASP A 37 -14.63 8.70 -10.06
C ASP A 37 -15.59 8.30 -11.20
N ALA A 38 -16.02 9.28 -12.02
CA ALA A 38 -16.84 9.04 -13.21
C ALA A 38 -16.08 8.14 -14.19
N GLY A 39 -16.57 6.93 -14.45
CA GLY A 39 -15.93 5.93 -15.33
C GLY A 39 -15.23 4.78 -14.59
N GLU A 40 -15.07 4.84 -13.27
CA GLU A 40 -14.58 3.71 -12.49
C GLU A 40 -15.70 2.73 -12.18
N THR A 41 -15.40 1.44 -12.27
CA THR A 41 -16.38 0.35 -12.04
C THR A 41 -15.98 -0.60 -10.91
N ARG A 42 -14.75 -0.48 -10.38
CA ARG A 42 -14.18 -1.40 -9.40
C ARG A 42 -14.06 -0.74 -8.03
N PHE A 43 -15.05 -1.02 -7.18
CA PHE A 43 -15.12 -0.48 -5.81
C PHE A 43 -15.16 -1.61 -4.80
N VAL A 44 -14.22 -1.59 -3.85
CA VAL A 44 -14.08 -2.65 -2.83
C VAL A 44 -15.33 -2.78 -1.97
N VAL A 45 -15.90 -1.66 -1.49
CA VAL A 45 -17.07 -1.68 -0.61
C VAL A 45 -18.25 -2.40 -1.26
N GLN A 46 -18.55 -2.10 -2.53
CA GLN A 46 -19.64 -2.73 -3.25
C GLN A 46 -19.37 -4.22 -3.51
N ALA A 47 -18.17 -4.53 -4.00
CA ALA A 47 -17.80 -5.91 -4.33
C ALA A 47 -17.79 -6.81 -3.09
N LEU A 48 -17.21 -6.32 -1.97
CA LEU A 48 -17.20 -7.09 -0.73
C LEU A 48 -18.59 -7.26 -0.14
N ARG A 49 -19.41 -6.19 -0.13
CA ARG A 49 -20.82 -6.29 0.29
C ARG A 49 -21.58 -7.35 -0.49
N ASP A 50 -21.41 -7.35 -1.82
CA ASP A 50 -22.14 -8.29 -2.70
C ASP A 50 -21.59 -9.73 -2.52
N GLN A 51 -20.30 -9.88 -2.21
CA GLN A 51 -19.66 -11.16 -1.94
C GLN A 51 -20.13 -11.80 -0.64
N ILE A 52 -20.28 -11.01 0.45
CA ILE A 52 -20.61 -11.55 1.79
C ILE A 52 -22.08 -11.33 2.19
N GLY A 53 -22.87 -10.62 1.39
CA GLY A 53 -24.29 -10.35 1.66
C GLY A 53 -24.55 -9.41 2.85
N THR A 54 -23.52 -8.64 3.30
CA THR A 54 -23.59 -7.80 4.50
C THR A 54 -23.03 -6.42 4.22
N PRO A 55 -23.61 -5.32 4.77
CA PRO A 55 -23.05 -3.98 4.67
C PRO A 55 -21.60 -3.91 5.15
N VAL A 56 -20.78 -3.13 4.47
CA VAL A 56 -19.34 -3.00 4.75
C VAL A 56 -19.01 -1.55 4.99
N HIS A 57 -18.27 -1.28 6.08
CA HIS A 57 -17.86 0.05 6.51
C HIS A 57 -16.35 0.19 6.47
N PRO A 58 -15.77 1.03 5.59
CA PRO A 58 -14.34 1.26 5.57
C PRO A 58 -13.91 2.09 6.79
N VAL A 59 -12.88 1.65 7.50
CA VAL A 59 -12.30 2.34 8.67
C VAL A 59 -10.97 3.04 8.34
N HIS A 60 -10.38 2.68 7.21
CA HIS A 60 -9.26 3.39 6.58
C HIS A 60 -9.32 3.21 5.07
N ARG A 61 -8.38 3.81 4.39
CA ARG A 61 -8.31 3.74 2.92
C ARG A 61 -6.91 3.41 2.42
N LEU A 62 -6.87 2.79 1.25
CA LEU A 62 -5.68 2.68 0.40
C LEU A 62 -5.93 3.45 -0.90
N ASP A 63 -4.88 3.99 -1.50
CA ASP A 63 -4.96 4.62 -2.83
C ASP A 63 -5.39 3.57 -3.88
N LYS A 64 -5.97 4.02 -5.00
CA LYS A 64 -6.40 3.15 -6.11
C LYS A 64 -5.28 2.19 -6.54
N GLY A 65 -4.05 2.71 -6.73
CA GLY A 65 -2.90 1.92 -7.17
C GLY A 65 -2.27 1.03 -6.10
N THR A 66 -2.53 1.27 -4.81
CA THR A 66 -1.96 0.49 -3.71
C THR A 66 -2.70 -0.84 -3.55
N SER A 67 -1.95 -1.94 -3.43
CA SER A 67 -2.50 -3.27 -3.09
C SER A 67 -2.24 -3.63 -1.63
N GLY A 68 -2.85 -4.72 -1.15
CA GLY A 68 -2.55 -5.29 0.17
C GLY A 68 -3.67 -5.18 1.19
N VAL A 69 -3.31 -5.24 2.47
CA VAL A 69 -4.27 -5.34 3.60
C VAL A 69 -5.19 -4.13 3.67
N LEU A 70 -6.50 -4.39 3.64
CA LEU A 70 -7.55 -3.41 3.91
C LEU A 70 -8.51 -3.98 4.95
N LEU A 71 -8.57 -3.32 6.13
CA LEU A 71 -9.44 -3.68 7.24
C LEU A 71 -10.77 -2.92 7.13
N MET A 72 -11.87 -3.60 7.37
CA MET A 72 -13.22 -3.05 7.29
C MET A 72 -14.07 -3.58 8.44
N ALA A 73 -15.15 -2.87 8.77
CA ALA A 73 -16.14 -3.29 9.74
C ALA A 73 -17.43 -3.74 9.05
N LEU A 74 -18.19 -4.64 9.70
CA LEU A 74 -19.48 -5.14 9.22
C LEU A 74 -20.66 -4.50 9.97
N SER A 75 -20.39 -3.61 10.94
CA SER A 75 -21.41 -2.80 11.60
C SER A 75 -20.90 -1.39 11.88
N PRO A 76 -21.82 -0.41 12.09
CA PRO A 76 -21.44 0.94 12.50
C PRO A 76 -20.76 0.98 13.88
N ALA A 77 -21.05 0.05 14.78
CA ALA A 77 -20.42 -0.05 16.10
C ALA A 77 -18.97 -0.45 15.98
N ALA A 78 -18.68 -1.54 15.26
CA ALA A 78 -17.33 -1.98 14.97
C ALA A 78 -16.53 -0.93 14.17
N ALA A 79 -17.19 -0.21 13.24
CA ALA A 79 -16.54 0.87 12.50
C ALA A 79 -16.05 2.00 13.41
N ARG A 80 -16.88 2.43 14.38
CA ARG A 80 -16.47 3.45 15.38
C ARG A 80 -15.29 2.97 16.23
N GLN A 81 -15.34 1.73 16.73
CA GLN A 81 -14.29 1.13 17.53
C GLN A 81 -12.95 1.09 16.77
N LEU A 82 -12.96 0.54 15.56
CA LEU A 82 -11.75 0.44 14.73
C LEU A 82 -11.21 1.83 14.34
N SER A 83 -12.11 2.77 13.95
CA SER A 83 -11.70 4.14 13.60
C SER A 83 -11.00 4.84 14.75
N ALA A 84 -11.45 4.64 16.00
CA ALA A 84 -10.81 5.19 17.19
C ALA A 84 -9.36 4.71 17.36
N HIS A 85 -9.04 3.45 17.01
CA HIS A 85 -7.64 2.97 17.01
C HIS A 85 -6.77 3.69 15.95
N PHE A 86 -7.31 3.98 14.77
CA PHE A 86 -6.60 4.77 13.75
C PHE A 86 -6.38 6.22 14.20
N GLU A 87 -7.38 6.85 14.80
CA GLU A 87 -7.30 8.22 15.33
C GLU A 87 -6.27 8.35 16.45
N ARG A 88 -6.22 7.38 17.37
CA ARG A 88 -5.24 7.32 18.45
C ARG A 88 -3.85 6.86 18.03
N ARG A 89 -3.65 6.55 16.71
CA ARG A 89 -2.38 6.06 16.14
C ARG A 89 -1.90 4.74 16.76
N GLU A 90 -2.82 3.91 17.23
CA GLU A 90 -2.54 2.58 17.80
C GLU A 90 -2.40 1.51 16.71
N VAL A 91 -2.66 1.86 15.45
CA VAL A 91 -2.55 0.95 14.32
C VAL A 91 -1.18 1.06 13.66
N HIS A 92 -0.40 -0.01 13.74
CA HIS A 92 0.89 -0.11 13.07
C HIS A 92 0.69 -0.59 11.64
N LYS A 93 1.20 0.16 10.70
CA LYS A 93 1.07 -0.07 9.26
C LYS A 93 2.45 -0.30 8.65
N ARG A 94 2.58 -1.33 7.84
CA ARG A 94 3.81 -1.65 7.14
C ARG A 94 3.53 -1.75 5.65
N TYR A 95 4.30 -1.00 4.87
CA TYR A 95 4.21 -0.99 3.41
C TYR A 95 5.55 -1.38 2.80
N ILE A 96 5.48 -1.97 1.62
CA ILE A 96 6.64 -2.21 0.76
C ILE A 96 6.47 -1.37 -0.51
N ALA A 97 7.54 -0.69 -0.90
CA ALA A 97 7.55 0.10 -2.14
C ALA A 97 8.82 -0.17 -2.96
N MET A 98 8.68 -0.16 -4.28
CA MET A 98 9.79 -0.07 -5.20
C MET A 98 10.01 1.39 -5.58
N VAL A 99 11.20 1.91 -5.33
CA VAL A 99 11.55 3.31 -5.55
C VAL A 99 12.66 3.47 -6.57
N ARG A 100 12.71 4.62 -7.24
CA ARG A 100 13.79 4.99 -8.15
C ARG A 100 15.06 5.31 -7.37
N GLY A 101 16.20 4.81 -7.85
CA GLY A 101 17.53 5.07 -7.28
C GLY A 101 17.79 4.27 -6.01
N TRP A 102 18.82 4.65 -5.29
CA TRP A 102 19.28 4.00 -4.06
C TRP A 102 19.19 4.99 -2.90
N PRO A 103 18.17 4.92 -2.08
CA PRO A 103 18.05 5.73 -0.87
C PRO A 103 19.08 5.33 0.19
N ALA A 104 19.20 6.13 1.24
CA ALA A 104 19.92 5.76 2.45
C ALA A 104 19.30 4.50 3.09
N ASP A 105 20.08 3.79 3.91
CA ASP A 105 19.63 2.54 4.55
C ASP A 105 18.45 2.75 5.50
N GLN A 106 18.36 3.95 6.11
CA GLN A 106 17.24 4.39 6.93
C GLN A 106 16.97 5.87 6.69
N ALA A 107 15.73 6.28 6.81
CA ALA A 107 15.32 7.68 6.79
C ALA A 107 14.09 7.89 7.69
N HIS A 108 14.13 8.93 8.50
CA HIS A 108 12.98 9.46 9.22
C HIS A 108 12.51 10.72 8.50
N VAL A 109 11.28 10.75 8.03
CA VAL A 109 10.71 11.90 7.32
C VAL A 109 9.59 12.48 8.16
N ASP A 110 9.88 13.60 8.81
CA ASP A 110 8.92 14.49 9.44
C ASP A 110 8.74 15.71 8.53
N HIS A 111 7.79 15.61 7.61
CA HIS A 111 7.51 16.62 6.60
C HIS A 111 6.01 16.79 6.40
N ALA A 112 5.48 17.90 6.93
CA ALA A 112 4.05 18.20 6.89
C ALA A 112 3.52 18.27 5.47
N LEU A 113 2.32 17.74 5.25
CA LEU A 113 1.70 17.62 3.94
C LEU A 113 0.41 18.44 3.86
N ARG A 114 0.32 19.33 2.90
CA ARG A 114 -0.95 19.98 2.56
C ARG A 114 -1.84 18.99 1.81
N PRO A 115 -3.17 18.91 2.12
CA PRO A 115 -4.10 18.10 1.34
C PRO A 115 -4.09 18.50 -0.15
N ASP A 116 -4.11 17.50 -1.06
CA ASP A 116 -3.96 17.74 -2.50
C ASP A 116 -5.13 18.54 -3.11
N ASP A 117 -6.31 18.48 -2.49
CA ASP A 117 -7.55 19.12 -2.89
C ASP A 117 -7.86 20.40 -2.08
N ALA A 118 -6.95 20.80 -1.19
CA ALA A 118 -7.12 21.99 -0.39
C ALA A 118 -6.63 23.26 -1.11
N PRO A 119 -7.21 24.44 -0.80
CA PRO A 119 -6.70 25.71 -1.30
C PRO A 119 -5.21 25.90 -0.97
N PRO A 120 -4.47 26.69 -1.79
CA PRO A 120 -3.03 26.93 -1.55
C PRO A 120 -2.70 27.48 -0.16
N GLN A 121 -3.63 28.15 0.50
CA GLN A 121 -3.48 28.74 1.84
C GLN A 121 -3.81 27.78 2.98
N ALA A 122 -4.39 26.60 2.67
CA ALA A 122 -4.73 25.63 3.72
C ALA A 122 -3.47 25.19 4.48
N PRO A 123 -3.56 25.02 5.80
CA PRO A 123 -2.41 24.61 6.62
C PRO A 123 -1.95 23.20 6.22
N ALA A 124 -0.65 22.99 6.25
CA ALA A 124 -0.08 21.66 6.16
C ALA A 124 -0.42 20.86 7.43
N GLN A 125 -0.58 19.56 7.29
CA GLN A 125 -0.87 18.63 8.37
C GLN A 125 0.37 17.80 8.67
N ASP A 126 0.65 17.56 9.95
CA ASP A 126 1.77 16.72 10.36
C ASP A 126 1.74 15.38 9.65
N ALA A 127 2.88 15.01 9.10
CA ALA A 127 3.05 13.75 8.41
C ALA A 127 4.44 13.17 8.69
N VAL A 128 4.47 11.97 9.27
CA VAL A 128 5.71 11.30 9.69
C VAL A 128 5.73 9.88 9.16
N THR A 129 6.87 9.49 8.54
CA THR A 129 7.10 8.13 8.01
C THR A 129 8.55 7.72 8.23
N ASP A 130 8.75 6.54 8.79
CA ASP A 130 10.05 5.88 8.83
C ASP A 130 10.23 5.01 7.59
N PHE A 131 11.44 5.01 7.03
CA PHE A 131 11.82 4.19 5.89
C PHE A 131 13.05 3.35 6.23
N ARG A 132 13.08 2.12 5.71
CA ARG A 132 14.24 1.23 5.76
C ARG A 132 14.49 0.61 4.38
N LEU A 133 15.73 0.62 3.95
CA LEU A 133 16.16 -0.09 2.75
C LEU A 133 16.07 -1.61 2.97
N LEU A 134 15.49 -2.33 2.02
CA LEU A 134 15.42 -3.79 2.01
C LEU A 134 16.37 -4.40 0.99
N ALA A 135 16.40 -3.83 -0.23
CA ALA A 135 17.25 -4.33 -1.30
C ALA A 135 17.53 -3.25 -2.34
N ARG A 136 18.62 -3.41 -3.08
CA ARG A 136 18.99 -2.59 -4.23
C ARG A 136 19.05 -3.44 -5.49
N CYS A 137 18.72 -2.85 -6.63
CA CYS A 137 18.90 -3.47 -7.94
C CYS A 137 19.48 -2.44 -8.90
N SER A 138 20.39 -2.88 -9.76
CA SER A 138 20.91 -2.10 -10.88
C SER A 138 20.90 -2.94 -12.14
N LEU A 139 20.39 -2.37 -13.22
CA LEU A 139 20.39 -2.98 -14.54
C LEU A 139 21.20 -2.08 -15.50
N ASP A 140 22.04 -2.67 -16.32
CA ASP A 140 22.87 -1.95 -17.31
C ASP A 140 22.04 -1.55 -18.53
N VAL A 141 20.97 -0.82 -18.26
CA VAL A 141 20.02 -0.30 -19.26
C VAL A 141 19.84 1.19 -19.05
N PRO A 142 20.09 2.02 -20.08
CA PRO A 142 19.89 3.45 -19.97
C PRO A 142 18.40 3.80 -19.98
N VAL A 143 17.99 4.67 -19.04
CA VAL A 143 16.65 5.24 -18.98
C VAL A 143 16.75 6.75 -18.70
N ASP A 144 16.12 7.56 -19.56
CA ASP A 144 16.24 9.00 -19.51
C ASP A 144 17.74 9.40 -19.67
N ARG A 145 18.27 10.23 -18.81
CA ARG A 145 19.68 10.70 -18.81
C ARG A 145 20.63 9.76 -18.04
N TYR A 146 20.13 8.68 -17.48
CA TYR A 146 20.92 7.80 -16.63
C TYR A 146 21.42 6.60 -17.43
N PRO A 147 22.74 6.28 -17.40
CA PRO A 147 23.32 5.16 -18.16
C PRO A 147 22.92 3.79 -17.59
N GLN A 148 22.46 3.75 -16.33
CA GLN A 148 21.98 2.56 -15.65
C GLN A 148 20.65 2.84 -14.98
N THR A 149 19.78 1.84 -14.95
CA THR A 149 18.54 1.88 -14.20
C THR A 149 18.75 1.35 -12.79
N ARG A 150 18.60 2.20 -11.79
CA ARG A 150 18.76 1.87 -10.36
C ARG A 150 17.44 1.98 -9.64
N VAL A 151 17.11 0.96 -8.87
CA VAL A 151 15.91 0.92 -8.02
C VAL A 151 16.23 0.29 -6.67
N ALA A 152 15.34 0.49 -5.71
CA ALA A 152 15.42 -0.12 -4.40
C ALA A 152 14.05 -0.60 -3.92
N LEU A 153 14.02 -1.65 -3.12
CA LEU A 153 12.88 -2.00 -2.29
C LEU A 153 13.05 -1.35 -0.93
N VAL A 154 12.02 -0.66 -0.49
CA VAL A 154 11.99 -0.01 0.82
C VAL A 154 10.76 -0.44 1.61
N GLU A 155 10.97 -0.61 2.91
CA GLU A 155 9.91 -0.68 3.90
C GLU A 155 9.52 0.73 4.30
N ALA A 156 8.22 1.01 4.39
CA ALA A 156 7.69 2.27 4.88
C ALA A 156 6.74 2.02 6.06
N LEU A 157 6.99 2.70 7.17
CA LEU A 157 6.25 2.62 8.43
C LEU A 157 5.61 3.99 8.72
N PRO A 158 4.43 4.30 8.15
CA PRO A 158 3.80 5.60 8.36
C PRO A 158 3.19 5.70 9.75
N ILE A 159 3.64 6.66 10.56
CA ILE A 159 3.12 6.98 11.90
C ILE A 159 1.78 7.71 11.75
N THR A 160 1.67 8.62 10.81
CA THR A 160 0.44 9.33 10.44
C THR A 160 -0.21 8.67 9.21
N GLY A 161 -1.33 9.21 8.70
CA GLY A 161 -2.07 8.62 7.59
C GLY A 161 -2.65 9.66 6.63
N ARG A 162 -1.82 10.60 6.11
CA ARG A 162 -2.28 11.61 5.15
C ARG A 162 -2.40 11.05 3.74
N ARG A 163 -3.26 11.67 2.92
CA ARG A 163 -3.43 11.29 1.51
C ARG A 163 -2.09 11.29 0.77
N HIS A 164 -1.78 10.22 0.05
CA HIS A 164 -0.54 10.01 -0.69
C HIS A 164 0.75 10.16 0.15
N GLN A 165 0.70 10.02 1.48
CA GLN A 165 1.82 10.36 2.38
C GLN A 165 3.12 9.66 1.99
N ILE A 166 3.13 8.33 1.89
CA ILE A 166 4.34 7.55 1.54
C ILE A 166 4.88 7.98 0.18
N ARG A 167 4.01 8.17 -0.81
CA ARG A 167 4.37 8.58 -2.17
C ARG A 167 5.03 9.96 -2.20
N ARG A 168 4.47 10.92 -1.44
CA ARG A 168 4.98 12.29 -1.33
C ARG A 168 6.28 12.36 -0.54
N HIS A 169 6.41 11.61 0.54
CA HIS A 169 7.64 11.53 1.33
C HIS A 169 8.78 10.90 0.53
N LEU A 170 8.54 9.83 -0.21
CA LEU A 170 9.56 9.23 -1.09
C LEU A 170 9.94 10.16 -2.26
N LYS A 171 8.99 10.94 -2.79
CA LYS A 171 9.31 12.01 -3.74
C LYS A 171 10.16 13.12 -3.10
N HIS A 172 9.86 13.50 -1.85
CA HIS A 172 10.64 14.49 -1.07
C HIS A 172 12.09 14.05 -0.90
N LEU A 173 12.31 12.76 -0.64
CA LEU A 173 13.64 12.14 -0.59
C LEU A 173 14.31 11.99 -1.97
N ALA A 174 13.71 12.46 -3.06
CA ALA A 174 14.15 12.27 -4.44
C ALA A 174 14.14 10.79 -4.94
N HIS A 175 13.46 9.90 -4.22
CA HIS A 175 13.27 8.49 -4.55
C HIS A 175 11.79 8.15 -4.79
N PRO A 176 11.12 8.73 -5.82
CA PRO A 176 9.70 8.49 -6.06
C PRO A 176 9.44 7.02 -6.37
N ILE A 177 8.22 6.56 -6.02
CA ILE A 177 7.78 5.19 -6.27
C ILE A 177 7.66 4.94 -7.78
N ILE A 178 8.11 3.80 -8.24
CA ILE A 178 7.94 3.34 -9.62
C ILE A 178 6.46 3.05 -9.88
N GLY A 179 5.98 3.50 -11.04
CA GLY A 179 4.56 3.39 -11.41
C GLY A 179 3.65 4.47 -10.82
N ASP A 180 4.20 5.43 -10.05
CA ASP A 180 3.42 6.56 -9.54
C ASP A 180 3.19 7.59 -10.66
N ALA A 181 1.95 7.69 -11.14
CA ALA A 181 1.57 8.60 -12.22
C ALA A 181 1.59 10.08 -11.80
N THR A 182 1.39 10.37 -10.50
CA THR A 182 1.27 11.75 -9.99
C THR A 182 2.60 12.27 -9.44
N HIS A 183 3.33 11.46 -8.71
CA HIS A 183 4.54 11.86 -7.98
C HIS A 183 5.81 11.25 -8.57
N GLY A 184 5.70 10.32 -9.53
CA GLY A 184 6.80 9.57 -10.11
C GLY A 184 7.49 10.24 -11.30
N LYS A 185 8.30 9.47 -12.02
CA LYS A 185 9.01 9.87 -13.25
C LYS A 185 8.55 9.02 -14.43
N GLY A 186 7.90 9.64 -15.39
CA GLY A 186 7.23 8.97 -16.51
C GLY A 186 8.13 8.04 -17.33
N ALA A 187 9.38 8.43 -17.64
CA ALA A 187 10.30 7.58 -18.38
C ALA A 187 10.61 6.26 -17.64
N HIS A 188 10.95 6.35 -16.36
CA HIS A 188 11.20 5.16 -15.52
C HIS A 188 9.94 4.32 -15.35
N ASN A 189 8.76 4.94 -15.17
CA ASN A 189 7.50 4.22 -15.02
C ASN A 189 7.16 3.40 -16.28
N ARG A 190 7.34 3.98 -17.48
CA ARG A 190 7.10 3.28 -18.76
C ARG A 190 8.08 2.13 -18.94
N TRP A 191 9.37 2.38 -18.76
CA TRP A 191 10.39 1.36 -18.92
C TRP A 191 10.13 0.15 -18.02
N TRP A 192 9.85 0.36 -16.72
CA TRP A 192 9.55 -0.71 -15.78
C TRP A 192 8.23 -1.43 -16.10
N ALA A 193 7.22 -0.71 -16.61
CA ALA A 193 5.98 -1.33 -17.04
C ALA A 193 6.19 -2.26 -18.24
N GLU A 194 7.00 -1.88 -19.20
CA GLU A 194 7.36 -2.69 -20.37
C GLU A 194 8.23 -3.88 -19.94
N HIS A 195 9.26 -3.65 -19.15
CA HIS A 195 10.20 -4.69 -18.68
C HIS A 195 9.51 -5.79 -17.87
N LEU A 196 8.64 -5.44 -16.94
CA LEU A 196 7.90 -6.40 -16.12
C LEU A 196 6.58 -6.89 -16.76
N GLY A 197 6.14 -6.27 -17.87
CA GLY A 197 4.84 -6.53 -18.48
C GLY A 197 3.66 -6.15 -17.58
N VAL A 198 3.83 -5.21 -16.65
CA VAL A 198 2.82 -4.82 -15.66
C VAL A 198 2.87 -3.33 -15.39
N GLN A 199 1.78 -2.62 -15.68
CA GLN A 199 1.63 -1.20 -15.34
C GLN A 199 0.88 -1.03 -14.02
N ARG A 200 1.59 -0.70 -12.95
CA ARG A 200 1.00 -0.46 -11.62
C ARG A 200 1.85 0.48 -10.75
N LEU A 201 1.24 1.04 -9.73
CA LEU A 201 1.96 1.63 -8.60
C LEU A 201 2.59 0.51 -7.76
N TRP A 202 3.92 0.50 -7.64
CA TRP A 202 4.65 -0.49 -6.84
C TRP A 202 4.67 -0.09 -5.35
N LEU A 203 3.47 -0.06 -4.77
CA LEU A 203 3.21 0.18 -3.34
C LEU A 203 2.23 -0.88 -2.82
N HIS A 204 2.59 -1.54 -1.73
CA HIS A 204 1.84 -2.64 -1.16
C HIS A 204 1.71 -2.49 0.36
N ALA A 205 0.49 -2.51 0.88
CA ALA A 205 0.19 -2.58 2.30
C ALA A 205 0.43 -4.02 2.78
N ALA A 206 1.67 -4.32 3.22
CA ALA A 206 2.11 -5.67 3.50
C ALA A 206 1.52 -6.23 4.79
N SER A 207 1.38 -5.39 5.83
CA SER A 207 0.74 -5.81 7.08
C SER A 207 0.16 -4.64 7.86
N LEU A 208 -0.74 -5.00 8.77
CA LEU A 208 -1.42 -4.12 9.69
C LEU A 208 -1.51 -4.81 11.06
N SER A 209 -1.18 -4.10 12.13
CA SER A 209 -1.26 -4.60 13.50
C SER A 209 -1.98 -3.58 14.37
N LEU A 210 -2.90 -4.04 15.21
CA LEU A 210 -3.70 -3.20 16.09
C LEU A 210 -4.12 -3.99 17.35
N PRO A 211 -4.57 -3.31 18.42
CA PRO A 211 -5.24 -3.99 19.53
C PRO A 211 -6.40 -4.83 19.01
N HIS A 212 -6.54 -6.07 19.52
CA HIS A 212 -7.54 -7.00 19.02
C HIS A 212 -8.96 -6.48 19.35
N PRO A 213 -9.87 -6.36 18.36
CA PRO A 213 -11.16 -5.72 18.58
C PRO A 213 -12.11 -6.50 19.53
N GLN A 214 -11.82 -7.77 19.83
CA GLN A 214 -12.67 -8.65 20.63
C GLN A 214 -11.92 -9.33 21.78
N ARG A 215 -10.60 -9.18 21.91
CA ARG A 215 -9.78 -9.82 22.94
C ARG A 215 -8.88 -8.77 23.60
N ASP A 216 -9.29 -8.35 24.78
CA ASP A 216 -8.57 -7.33 25.55
C ASP A 216 -7.11 -7.77 25.83
N GLY A 217 -6.18 -6.85 25.64
CA GLY A 217 -4.76 -7.07 25.87
C GLY A 217 -4.03 -7.84 24.76
N GLU A 218 -4.72 -8.39 23.78
CA GLU A 218 -4.11 -9.06 22.63
C GLU A 218 -3.87 -8.10 21.46
N TRP A 219 -2.93 -8.47 20.60
CA TRP A 219 -2.68 -7.79 19.33
C TRP A 219 -3.13 -8.64 18.16
N LEU A 220 -3.87 -8.04 17.24
CA LEU A 220 -4.21 -8.63 15.96
C LEU A 220 -3.14 -8.27 14.93
N HIS A 221 -2.58 -9.26 14.24
CA HIS A 221 -1.65 -9.09 13.13
C HIS A 221 -2.24 -9.65 11.85
N ILE A 222 -2.40 -8.81 10.85
CA ILE A 222 -2.93 -9.19 9.55
C ILE A 222 -1.87 -8.91 8.49
N ALA A 223 -1.59 -9.90 7.65
CA ALA A 223 -0.60 -9.79 6.58
C ALA A 223 -1.18 -10.14 5.21
N SER A 224 -0.65 -9.49 4.19
CA SER A 224 -0.79 -9.85 2.78
C SER A 224 0.59 -10.18 2.24
N PRO A 225 1.06 -11.43 2.43
CA PRO A 225 2.44 -11.80 2.16
C PRO A 225 2.76 -11.75 0.67
N LEU A 226 3.91 -11.16 0.32
CA LEU A 226 4.37 -11.10 -1.07
C LEU A 226 4.79 -12.47 -1.61
N SER A 227 4.99 -13.47 -0.74
CA SER A 227 5.22 -14.87 -1.14
C SER A 227 3.99 -15.54 -1.76
N SER A 228 2.79 -15.04 -1.51
CA SER A 228 1.57 -15.58 -2.10
C SER A 228 1.43 -15.18 -3.57
N ALA A 229 1.73 -16.09 -4.48
CA ALA A 229 1.56 -15.86 -5.92
C ALA A 229 0.09 -15.62 -6.30
N ALA A 230 -0.86 -16.26 -5.60
CA ALA A 230 -2.28 -16.05 -5.82
C ALA A 230 -2.74 -14.61 -5.54
N LEU A 231 -2.11 -13.93 -4.57
CA LEU A 231 -2.43 -12.56 -4.21
C LEU A 231 -1.55 -11.53 -4.92
N ASN A 232 -0.30 -11.88 -5.21
CA ASN A 232 0.77 -10.95 -5.56
C ASN A 232 1.63 -11.44 -6.74
N ALA A 233 1.01 -12.00 -7.80
CA ALA A 233 1.71 -12.49 -8.99
C ALA A 233 2.65 -11.43 -9.62
N ASP A 234 2.21 -10.16 -9.63
CA ASP A 234 3.03 -9.05 -10.15
C ASP A 234 4.31 -8.86 -9.33
N TRP A 235 4.20 -8.95 -7.98
CA TRP A 235 5.34 -8.86 -7.08
C TRP A 235 6.30 -10.03 -7.24
N GLN A 236 5.83 -11.24 -7.58
CA GLN A 236 6.73 -12.36 -7.87
C GLN A 236 7.61 -12.09 -9.08
N ARG A 237 7.08 -11.45 -10.14
CA ARG A 237 7.88 -11.02 -11.29
C ARG A 237 8.93 -10.00 -10.89
N LEU A 238 8.56 -9.00 -10.09
CA LEU A 238 9.52 -8.01 -9.58
C LEU A 238 10.60 -8.66 -8.70
N LEU A 239 10.23 -9.61 -7.85
CA LEU A 239 11.16 -10.27 -6.92
C LEU A 239 12.12 -11.26 -7.60
N SER A 240 11.91 -11.58 -8.89
CA SER A 240 12.86 -12.36 -9.69
C SER A 240 14.02 -11.53 -10.25
N GLU A 241 13.99 -10.20 -10.16
CA GLU A 241 15.10 -9.34 -10.52
C GLU A 241 16.32 -9.57 -9.61
N PRO A 242 17.56 -9.19 -10.05
CA PRO A 242 18.81 -9.45 -9.34
C PRO A 242 18.98 -8.53 -8.11
N TRP A 243 18.15 -8.71 -7.10
CA TRP A 243 18.17 -7.91 -5.87
C TRP A 243 19.38 -8.20 -4.99
N GLN A 244 20.09 -7.16 -4.59
CA GLN A 244 21.12 -7.18 -3.54
C GLN A 244 20.45 -6.80 -2.21
N TRP A 245 20.26 -7.78 -1.33
CA TRP A 245 19.57 -7.60 -0.06
C TRP A 245 20.44 -6.88 0.96
N ALA A 246 19.87 -5.87 1.63
CA ALA A 246 20.59 -5.05 2.60
C ALA A 246 20.95 -5.81 3.88
N GLN A 247 20.15 -6.82 4.25
CA GLN A 247 20.36 -7.69 5.42
C GLN A 247 19.94 -9.11 5.06
N VAL A 248 20.55 -10.10 5.73
CA VAL A 248 20.30 -11.53 5.48
C VAL A 248 18.83 -11.93 5.60
N ASP A 249 18.14 -11.38 6.59
CA ASP A 249 16.73 -11.64 6.88
C ASP A 249 15.74 -10.69 6.16
N ALA A 250 16.25 -9.69 5.42
CA ALA A 250 15.40 -8.69 4.75
C ALA A 250 14.45 -9.33 3.72
N ARG A 251 14.92 -10.36 3.00
CA ARG A 251 14.09 -11.11 2.04
C ARG A 251 12.97 -11.87 2.73
N GLU A 252 13.27 -12.58 3.80
CA GLU A 252 12.30 -13.37 4.55
C GLU A 252 11.22 -12.46 5.17
N ARG A 253 11.63 -11.38 5.84
CA ARG A 253 10.70 -10.37 6.38
C ARG A 253 9.79 -9.76 5.32
N LEU A 254 10.34 -9.50 4.13
CA LEU A 254 9.55 -9.00 3.01
C LEU A 254 8.49 -10.01 2.56
N LEU A 255 8.86 -11.28 2.44
CA LEU A 255 8.00 -12.34 1.92
C LEU A 255 6.89 -12.75 2.89
N THR A 256 7.18 -12.81 4.19
CA THR A 256 6.25 -13.31 5.22
C THR A 256 5.27 -12.26 5.73
N GLY A 257 5.59 -10.97 5.56
CA GLY A 257 4.79 -9.88 6.15
C GLY A 257 4.96 -9.75 7.67
N LEU A 258 5.85 -10.54 8.29
CA LEU A 258 6.12 -10.46 9.73
C LEU A 258 6.71 -9.09 10.09
N VAL A 259 6.15 -8.48 11.11
CA VAL A 259 6.72 -7.29 11.75
C VAL A 259 7.69 -7.77 12.82
N PRO A 260 8.94 -7.28 12.87
CA PRO A 260 9.81 -7.57 14.01
C PRO A 260 9.10 -7.12 15.30
N ALA A 261 9.12 -7.96 16.32
CA ALA A 261 8.75 -7.51 17.67
C ALA A 261 9.64 -6.30 18.01
N ARG A 262 8.99 -5.21 18.47
CA ARG A 262 9.71 -4.05 18.99
C ARG A 262 10.26 -4.34 20.36
#